data_f7be5382d0385bf4266f9e897eb27749
#
_entry.id   f7be5382d0385bf4266f9e897eb27749
#
_cell.length_a   1.000
_cell.length_b   1.000
_cell.length_c   1.000
_cell.angle_alpha   90.00
_cell.angle_beta   90.00
_cell.angle_gamma   90.00
#
_symmetry.space_group_name_H-M   'P 1'
#
loop_
_entity.id
_entity.type
_entity.pdbx_description
1 polymer ?
#
loop_
_entity_poly.entity_id
_entity_poly.type
_entity_poly.pdbx_seq_one_letter_code
_entity_poly.pdbx_strand_id
1 'polypeptide(L)'
;MNWWTRLGIRPDRLRLRPHDAEELSHYSSATSDIEYLFPIGWSELEGIANRGDFDLTQHAKFSGQKLEYVDTASGDRYVPHVIEPAAGADRALLAFMVDAYDEDEIEGERRTVLRLHPILSPVKVAVLPLVRKDGQPELARQVYEALRDRVQAEYDEGGAIGRRYRRQDEIGTPWAVTIDHQSLGDRTVTLRDRDSLQQIRVGIDQLGDEIEKRLREPWRSPKLSE
;
A
#
# COMPACT_ATOMS: atom_id res chain seq x y z
N MET A 1 13.65 -2.74 6.42
CA MET A 1 12.96 -1.87 7.42
C MET A 1 12.27 -0.68 6.78
N ASN A 2 12.99 0.32 6.22
CA ASN A 2 12.37 1.57 5.73
C ASN A 2 11.28 1.38 4.66
N TRP A 3 11.39 0.37 3.81
CA TRP A 3 10.37 0.07 2.80
C TRP A 3 9.03 -0.29 3.46
N TRP A 4 9.05 -1.15 4.46
CA TRP A 4 7.86 -1.57 5.20
C TRP A 4 7.20 -0.42 5.96
N THR A 5 8.00 0.38 6.68
CA THR A 5 7.45 1.51 7.45
C THR A 5 6.91 2.63 6.58
N ARG A 6 7.52 2.89 5.42
CA ARG A 6 7.01 3.87 4.45
C ARG A 6 5.67 3.46 3.83
N LEU A 7 5.38 2.17 3.78
CA LEU A 7 4.10 1.62 3.30
C LEU A 7 3.09 1.38 4.42
N GLY A 8 3.39 1.81 5.65
CA GLY A 8 2.43 1.89 6.74
C GLY A 8 2.58 0.85 7.84
N ILE A 9 3.52 -0.11 7.74
CA ILE A 9 3.80 -1.02 8.87
C ILE A 9 4.40 -0.23 10.02
N ARG A 10 3.85 -0.43 11.23
CA ARG A 10 4.31 0.25 12.43
C ARG A 10 5.72 -0.21 12.82
N PRO A 11 6.64 0.72 13.15
CA PRO A 11 8.02 0.39 13.51
C PRO A 11 8.13 -0.54 14.74
N ASP A 12 7.24 -0.40 15.73
CA ASP A 12 7.18 -1.24 16.93
C ASP A 12 6.75 -2.69 16.66
N ARG A 13 6.24 -2.96 15.46
CA ARG A 13 5.87 -4.29 14.96
C ARG A 13 6.94 -4.94 14.08
N LEU A 14 8.08 -4.29 13.89
CA LEU A 14 9.20 -4.76 13.09
C LEU A 14 10.47 -4.86 13.93
N ARG A 15 11.25 -5.92 13.71
CA ARG A 15 12.61 -6.00 14.22
C ARG A 15 13.55 -6.65 13.20
N LEU A 16 14.83 -6.30 13.29
CA LEU A 16 15.90 -6.96 12.55
C LEU A 16 16.50 -8.06 13.45
N ARG A 17 16.55 -9.29 12.96
CA ARG A 17 17.15 -10.44 13.65
C ARG A 17 18.32 -11.00 12.81
N PRO A 18 19.56 -10.72 13.17
CA PRO A 18 20.71 -11.43 12.59
C PRO A 18 20.66 -12.91 12.94
N HIS A 19 21.04 -13.75 11.99
CA HIS A 19 21.22 -15.20 12.23
C HIS A 19 22.54 -15.49 12.92
N ASP A 20 22.53 -16.45 13.81
CA ASP A 20 23.75 -17.01 14.37
C ASP A 20 24.48 -17.86 13.34
N ALA A 21 25.80 -18.09 13.54
CA ALA A 21 26.63 -18.83 12.58
C ALA A 21 26.11 -20.25 12.29
N GLU A 22 25.44 -20.88 13.26
CA GLU A 22 24.88 -22.21 13.14
C GLU A 22 23.59 -22.26 12.30
N GLU A 23 22.91 -21.13 12.15
CA GLU A 23 21.67 -20.96 11.34
C GLU A 23 21.97 -20.66 9.88
N LEU A 24 23.22 -20.26 9.53
CA LEU A 24 23.57 -19.85 8.19
C LEU A 24 23.50 -21.00 7.19
N SER A 25 22.91 -20.73 6.04
CA SER A 25 22.99 -21.64 4.89
C SER A 25 24.42 -21.73 4.36
N HIS A 26 24.79 -22.86 3.76
CA HIS A 26 26.14 -23.12 3.24
C HIS A 26 26.63 -22.14 2.17
N TYR A 27 25.73 -21.40 1.56
CA TYR A 27 25.98 -20.38 0.52
C TYR A 27 25.99 -18.96 1.08
N SER A 28 25.69 -18.77 2.36
CA SER A 28 25.56 -17.43 2.95
C SER A 28 26.67 -17.17 3.96
N SER A 29 27.31 -16.02 3.86
CA SER A 29 28.29 -15.53 4.83
C SER A 29 27.65 -14.70 5.96
N ALA A 30 26.45 -14.20 5.76
CA ALA A 30 25.62 -13.51 6.76
C ALA A 30 24.16 -13.51 6.31
N THR A 31 23.24 -13.65 7.25
CA THR A 31 21.79 -13.54 7.00
C THR A 31 21.15 -12.73 8.12
N SER A 32 20.16 -11.95 7.79
CA SER A 32 19.31 -11.26 8.76
C SER A 32 17.87 -11.27 8.29
N ASP A 33 16.94 -11.52 9.21
CA ASP A 33 15.52 -11.43 8.93
C ASP A 33 14.96 -10.09 9.38
N ILE A 34 14.05 -9.53 8.60
CA ILE A 34 13.08 -8.59 9.10
C ILE A 34 11.90 -9.41 9.59
N GLU A 35 11.65 -9.40 10.90
CA GLU A 35 10.51 -10.07 11.50
C GLU A 35 9.39 -9.06 11.78
N TYR A 36 8.14 -9.53 11.62
CA TYR A 36 6.93 -8.80 11.98
C TYR A 36 6.23 -9.48 13.15
N LEU A 37 5.65 -8.70 14.06
CA LEU A 37 4.84 -9.20 15.17
C LEU A 37 3.42 -9.51 14.66
N PHE A 38 3.26 -10.72 14.13
CA PHE A 38 1.97 -11.27 13.74
C PHE A 38 1.10 -11.57 14.98
N PRO A 39 -0.21 -11.81 14.82
CA PRO A 39 -1.05 -12.29 15.93
C PRO A 39 -0.57 -13.60 16.58
N ILE A 40 0.19 -14.39 15.84
CA ILE A 40 0.81 -15.67 16.29
C ILE A 40 2.20 -15.49 16.89
N GLY A 41 2.68 -14.23 17.00
CA GLY A 41 4.02 -13.90 17.52
C GLY A 41 4.99 -13.42 16.44
N TRP A 42 6.22 -13.17 16.86
CA TRP A 42 7.31 -12.75 15.95
C TRP A 42 7.59 -13.83 14.92
N SER A 43 7.65 -13.47 13.65
CA SER A 43 7.98 -14.38 12.57
C SER A 43 8.56 -13.59 11.39
N GLU A 44 9.38 -14.29 10.60
CA GLU A 44 10.04 -13.76 9.41
C GLU A 44 9.03 -13.13 8.43
N LEU A 45 9.36 -11.95 7.95
CA LEU A 45 8.64 -11.22 6.90
C LEU A 45 9.50 -11.09 5.64
N GLU A 46 10.79 -10.88 5.80
CA GLU A 46 11.78 -10.74 4.73
C GLU A 46 13.11 -11.28 5.20
N GLY A 47 13.72 -12.19 4.44
CA GLY A 47 15.09 -12.64 4.64
C GLY A 47 16.07 -11.84 3.79
N ILE A 48 17.23 -11.50 4.33
CA ILE A 48 18.29 -10.77 3.62
C ILE A 48 19.59 -11.54 3.79
N ALA A 49 20.04 -12.21 2.73
CA ALA A 49 21.24 -13.05 2.74
C ALA A 49 22.39 -12.41 1.96
N ASN A 50 23.58 -12.40 2.56
CA ASN A 50 24.83 -12.17 1.83
C ASN A 50 25.35 -13.50 1.32
N ARG A 51 25.10 -13.80 0.04
CA ARG A 51 25.46 -15.05 -0.65
C ARG A 51 26.93 -15.06 -1.15
N GLY A 52 27.68 -13.98 -0.88
CA GLY A 52 29.02 -13.83 -1.39
C GLY A 52 29.09 -13.95 -2.91
N ASP A 53 30.14 -14.54 -3.41
CA ASP A 53 30.34 -14.81 -4.84
C ASP A 53 29.88 -16.24 -5.25
N PHE A 54 29.26 -16.98 -4.33
CA PHE A 54 28.90 -18.39 -4.51
C PHE A 54 28.10 -18.65 -5.80
N ASP A 55 26.99 -17.92 -5.99
CA ASP A 55 26.11 -18.14 -7.15
C ASP A 55 26.79 -17.87 -8.48
N LEU A 56 27.45 -16.71 -8.60
CA LEU A 56 28.12 -16.32 -9.84
C LEU A 56 29.30 -17.23 -10.17
N THR A 57 30.02 -17.69 -9.15
CA THR A 57 31.10 -18.66 -9.30
C THR A 57 30.57 -20.01 -9.80
N GLN A 58 29.47 -20.51 -9.22
CA GLN A 58 28.82 -21.76 -9.68
C GLN A 58 28.28 -21.61 -11.10
N HIS A 59 27.60 -20.50 -11.40
CA HIS A 59 27.05 -20.24 -12.73
C HIS A 59 28.16 -20.12 -13.78
N ALA A 60 29.27 -19.45 -13.48
CA ALA A 60 30.41 -19.37 -14.38
C ALA A 60 31.02 -20.75 -14.66
N LYS A 61 31.17 -21.56 -13.61
CA LYS A 61 31.73 -22.92 -13.71
C LYS A 61 30.89 -23.84 -14.61
N PHE A 62 29.55 -23.82 -14.44
CA PHE A 62 28.69 -24.75 -15.19
C PHE A 62 28.30 -24.23 -16.58
N SER A 63 28.26 -22.92 -16.80
CA SER A 63 27.95 -22.34 -18.11
C SER A 63 29.18 -22.16 -19.01
N GLY A 64 30.39 -22.19 -18.41
CA GLY A 64 31.64 -21.83 -19.11
C GLY A 64 31.74 -20.33 -19.43
N GLN A 65 30.84 -19.50 -18.94
CA GLN A 65 30.84 -18.05 -19.15
C GLN A 65 31.53 -17.33 -18.00
N LYS A 66 32.29 -16.27 -18.29
CA LYS A 66 32.86 -15.40 -17.25
C LYS A 66 31.80 -14.46 -16.74
N LEU A 67 31.56 -14.49 -15.43
CA LEU A 67 30.62 -13.63 -14.74
C LEU A 67 31.37 -12.65 -13.81
N GLU A 68 32.38 -11.99 -14.36
CA GLU A 68 33.19 -10.98 -13.69
C GLU A 68 32.66 -9.57 -13.97
N TYR A 69 32.65 -8.73 -12.97
CA TYR A 69 32.49 -7.29 -13.13
C TYR A 69 33.85 -6.65 -13.42
N VAL A 70 33.86 -5.65 -14.30
CA VAL A 70 35.04 -4.85 -14.57
C VAL A 70 34.79 -3.44 -14.09
N ASP A 71 35.51 -3.02 -13.06
CA ASP A 71 35.50 -1.63 -12.63
C ASP A 71 36.23 -0.77 -13.65
N THR A 72 35.50 0.06 -14.37
CA THR A 72 36.05 0.92 -15.42
C THR A 72 36.94 2.05 -14.88
N ALA A 73 36.83 2.39 -13.60
CA ALA A 73 37.61 3.43 -12.97
C ALA A 73 39.00 2.92 -12.53
N SER A 74 39.05 1.71 -11.92
CA SER A 74 40.29 1.10 -11.43
C SER A 74 40.90 0.10 -12.42
N GLY A 75 40.11 -0.48 -13.33
CA GLY A 75 40.49 -1.57 -14.22
C GLY A 75 40.42 -2.96 -13.54
N ASP A 76 40.03 -3.04 -12.29
CA ASP A 76 39.92 -4.27 -11.53
C ASP A 76 38.83 -5.20 -12.06
N ARG A 77 39.09 -6.50 -11.96
CA ARG A 77 38.12 -7.56 -12.29
C ARG A 77 37.87 -8.41 -11.07
N TYR A 78 36.61 -8.64 -10.77
CA TYR A 78 36.20 -9.49 -9.64
C TYR A 78 34.82 -10.11 -9.88
N VAL A 79 34.54 -11.21 -9.20
CA VAL A 79 33.19 -11.79 -9.13
C VAL A 79 32.41 -11.02 -8.06
N PRO A 80 31.30 -10.33 -8.40
CA PRO A 80 30.53 -9.57 -7.41
C PRO A 80 29.90 -10.45 -6.36
N HIS A 81 29.73 -9.90 -5.15
CA HIS A 81 28.90 -10.53 -4.13
C HIS A 81 27.41 -10.28 -4.42
N VAL A 82 26.60 -11.29 -4.17
CA VAL A 82 25.14 -11.22 -4.31
C VAL A 82 24.52 -10.98 -2.93
N ILE A 83 23.75 -9.91 -2.82
CA ILE A 83 22.87 -9.66 -1.67
C ILE A 83 21.44 -9.96 -2.10
N GLU A 84 20.81 -10.94 -1.45
CA GLU A 84 19.48 -11.43 -1.78
C GLU A 84 18.48 -10.98 -0.72
N PRO A 85 17.67 -9.94 -0.96
CA PRO A 85 16.44 -9.72 -0.20
C PRO A 85 15.32 -10.59 -0.77
N ALA A 86 14.61 -11.33 0.08
CA ALA A 86 13.51 -12.20 -0.31
C ALA A 86 12.32 -12.04 0.64
N ALA A 87 11.15 -11.74 0.09
CA ALA A 87 9.90 -11.63 0.85
C ALA A 87 8.76 -12.37 0.14
N GLY A 88 7.93 -13.08 0.90
CA GLY A 88 6.74 -13.75 0.38
C GLY A 88 5.59 -12.76 0.15
N ALA A 89 4.99 -12.75 -1.04
CA ALA A 89 3.88 -11.85 -1.38
C ALA A 89 2.67 -12.03 -0.46
N ASP A 90 2.25 -13.29 -0.20
CA ASP A 90 1.11 -13.60 0.66
C ASP A 90 1.37 -13.21 2.12
N ARG A 91 2.62 -13.40 2.57
CA ARG A 91 3.04 -13.02 3.92
C ARG A 91 3.10 -11.51 4.10
N ALA A 92 3.57 -10.79 3.07
CA ALA A 92 3.53 -9.34 3.01
C ALA A 92 2.08 -8.82 3.06
N LEU A 93 1.19 -9.40 2.25
CA LEU A 93 -0.25 -9.07 2.26
C LEU A 93 -0.85 -9.23 3.66
N LEU A 94 -0.59 -10.39 4.31
CA LEU A 94 -1.08 -10.65 5.66
C LEU A 94 -0.57 -9.60 6.66
N ALA A 95 0.72 -9.25 6.61
CA ALA A 95 1.29 -8.25 7.50
C ALA A 95 0.65 -6.87 7.31
N PHE A 96 0.50 -6.42 6.06
CA PHE A 96 -0.17 -5.15 5.76
C PHE A 96 -1.63 -5.13 6.20
N MET A 97 -2.39 -6.20 5.98
CA MET A 97 -3.79 -6.30 6.41
C MET A 97 -3.92 -6.28 7.93
N VAL A 98 -3.10 -7.06 8.65
CA VAL A 98 -3.12 -7.12 10.12
C VAL A 98 -2.74 -5.77 10.72
N ASP A 99 -1.73 -5.11 10.16
CA ASP A 99 -1.28 -3.81 10.67
C ASP A 99 -2.28 -2.68 10.37
N ALA A 100 -2.91 -2.73 9.18
CA ALA A 100 -3.90 -1.74 8.75
C ALA A 100 -5.26 -1.89 9.42
N TYR A 101 -5.61 -3.10 9.91
CA TYR A 101 -6.90 -3.32 10.59
C TYR A 101 -7.04 -2.43 11.81
N ASP A 102 -8.17 -1.72 11.89
CA ASP A 102 -8.48 -0.82 13.00
C ASP A 102 -9.98 -0.74 13.23
N GLU A 103 -10.34 -0.32 14.44
CA GLU A 103 -11.71 -0.05 14.84
C GLU A 103 -11.76 1.28 15.56
N ASP A 104 -12.65 2.15 15.14
CA ASP A 104 -12.92 3.42 15.79
C ASP A 104 -14.43 3.63 15.98
N GLU A 105 -14.82 4.79 16.49
CA GLU A 105 -16.19 5.17 16.72
C GLU A 105 -16.51 6.47 15.99
N ILE A 106 -17.63 6.50 15.26
CA ILE A 106 -18.15 7.69 14.59
C ILE A 106 -19.59 7.89 15.04
N GLU A 107 -19.86 9.03 15.68
CA GLU A 107 -21.22 9.39 16.14
C GLU A 107 -21.88 8.32 17.04
N GLY A 108 -21.09 7.63 17.87
CA GLY A 108 -21.55 6.55 18.76
C GLY A 108 -21.70 5.19 18.08
N GLU A 109 -21.35 5.06 16.80
CA GLU A 109 -21.36 3.80 16.06
C GLU A 109 -19.94 3.29 15.81
N ARG A 110 -19.70 2.00 16.13
CA ARG A 110 -18.42 1.33 15.83
C ARG A 110 -18.20 1.24 14.33
N ARG A 111 -16.99 1.62 13.90
CA ARG A 111 -16.54 1.50 12.53
C ARG A 111 -15.34 0.56 12.44
N THR A 112 -15.43 -0.45 11.58
CA THR A 112 -14.28 -1.23 11.14
C THR A 112 -13.64 -0.52 9.93
N VAL A 113 -12.32 -0.41 9.92
CA VAL A 113 -11.58 0.27 8.86
C VAL A 113 -10.25 -0.41 8.58
N LEU A 114 -9.88 -0.56 7.31
CA LEU A 114 -8.53 -0.92 6.90
C LEU A 114 -7.75 0.35 6.54
N ARG A 115 -6.83 0.75 7.43
CA ARG A 115 -5.96 1.93 7.22
C ARG A 115 -4.74 1.58 6.37
N LEU A 116 -4.99 1.02 5.20
CA LEU A 116 -3.94 0.75 4.21
C LEU A 116 -3.34 2.07 3.72
N HIS A 117 -2.02 2.05 3.46
CA HIS A 117 -1.39 3.12 2.69
C HIS A 117 -2.15 3.31 1.36
N PRO A 118 -2.47 4.54 0.93
CA PRO A 118 -3.28 4.77 -0.28
C PRO A 118 -2.77 4.04 -1.54
N ILE A 119 -1.44 3.90 -1.68
CA ILE A 119 -0.83 3.13 -2.78
C ILE A 119 -1.18 1.64 -2.71
N LEU A 120 -1.33 1.06 -1.52
CA LEU A 120 -1.65 -0.36 -1.33
C LEU A 120 -3.15 -0.65 -1.40
N SER A 121 -4.01 0.35 -1.21
CA SER A 121 -5.47 0.18 -1.28
C SER A 121 -5.89 -0.36 -2.63
N PRO A 122 -6.70 -1.45 -2.70
CA PRO A 122 -7.14 -2.01 -3.99
C PRO A 122 -7.96 -1.02 -4.81
N VAL A 123 -8.83 -0.27 -4.14
CA VAL A 123 -9.65 0.81 -4.70
C VAL A 123 -9.10 2.13 -4.17
N LYS A 124 -8.78 3.08 -5.05
CA LYS A 124 -8.26 4.40 -4.67
C LYS A 124 -9.35 5.40 -4.33
N VAL A 125 -10.46 5.31 -5.03
CA VAL A 125 -11.58 6.23 -4.88
C VAL A 125 -12.91 5.55 -5.17
N ALA A 126 -13.91 5.79 -4.32
CA ALA A 126 -15.29 5.37 -4.57
C ALA A 126 -16.15 6.56 -5.01
N VAL A 127 -17.01 6.36 -6.01
CA VAL A 127 -17.95 7.39 -6.49
C VAL A 127 -19.37 7.01 -6.10
N LEU A 128 -19.99 7.86 -5.29
CA LEU A 128 -21.23 7.58 -4.56
C LEU A 128 -22.27 8.68 -4.86
N PRO A 129 -23.35 8.44 -5.63
CA PRO A 129 -24.44 9.39 -5.70
C PRO A 129 -25.16 9.46 -4.36
N LEU A 130 -25.43 10.65 -3.81
CA LEU A 130 -26.09 10.80 -2.51
C LEU A 130 -27.48 10.15 -2.53
N VAL A 131 -28.24 10.37 -3.60
CA VAL A 131 -29.55 9.73 -3.82
C VAL A 131 -29.61 9.12 -5.24
N ARG A 132 -30.54 8.14 -5.42
CA ARG A 132 -30.72 7.41 -6.69
C ARG A 132 -31.72 8.11 -7.64
N LYS A 133 -31.72 9.41 -7.69
CA LYS A 133 -32.67 10.22 -8.49
C LYS A 133 -32.06 11.56 -8.83
N ASP A 134 -32.85 12.34 -9.55
CA ASP A 134 -32.58 13.77 -9.84
C ASP A 134 -31.27 13.99 -10.62
N GLY A 135 -30.83 13.04 -11.47
CA GLY A 135 -29.63 13.17 -12.29
C GLY A 135 -28.31 12.86 -11.56
N GLN A 136 -28.34 12.58 -10.27
CA GLN A 136 -27.10 12.28 -9.50
C GLN A 136 -26.43 10.98 -9.94
N PRO A 137 -27.16 9.84 -10.15
CA PRO A 137 -26.54 8.63 -10.65
C PRO A 137 -25.85 8.79 -12.01
N GLU A 138 -26.47 9.55 -12.91
CA GLU A 138 -25.94 9.80 -14.25
C GLU A 138 -24.64 10.60 -14.19
N LEU A 139 -24.61 11.67 -13.39
CA LEU A 139 -23.38 12.46 -13.16
C LEU A 139 -22.32 11.62 -12.44
N ALA A 140 -22.70 10.80 -11.43
CA ALA A 140 -21.79 9.95 -10.73
C ALA A 140 -21.14 8.90 -11.65
N ARG A 141 -21.88 8.33 -12.60
CA ARG A 141 -21.32 7.41 -13.63
C ARG A 141 -20.33 8.13 -14.54
N GLN A 142 -20.62 9.36 -14.97
CA GLN A 142 -19.67 10.14 -15.76
C GLN A 142 -18.37 10.42 -15.00
N VAL A 143 -18.47 10.78 -13.72
CA VAL A 143 -17.29 10.99 -12.86
C VAL A 143 -16.52 9.69 -12.64
N TYR A 144 -17.21 8.57 -12.43
CA TYR A 144 -16.59 7.26 -12.28
C TYR A 144 -15.83 6.85 -13.56
N GLU A 145 -16.47 6.99 -14.75
CA GLU A 145 -15.83 6.65 -16.02
C GLU A 145 -14.57 7.49 -16.27
N ALA A 146 -14.58 8.77 -15.93
CA ALA A 146 -13.40 9.63 -16.04
C ALA A 146 -12.29 9.27 -15.05
N LEU A 147 -12.63 8.82 -13.85
CA LEU A 147 -11.64 8.45 -12.83
C LEU A 147 -11.04 7.07 -13.09
N ARG A 148 -11.82 6.08 -13.51
CA ARG A 148 -11.35 4.70 -13.69
C ARG A 148 -10.26 4.55 -14.78
N ASP A 149 -10.18 5.49 -15.70
CA ASP A 149 -9.13 5.55 -16.72
C ASP A 149 -7.78 6.03 -16.14
N ARG A 150 -7.80 6.59 -14.92
CA ARG A 150 -6.62 7.16 -14.25
C ARG A 150 -6.21 6.36 -13.01
N VAL A 151 -7.18 5.86 -12.24
CA VAL A 151 -6.95 5.14 -10.98
C VAL A 151 -7.99 4.03 -10.80
N GLN A 152 -7.70 3.05 -9.95
CA GLN A 152 -8.70 2.05 -9.55
C GLN A 152 -9.84 2.74 -8.80
N ALA A 153 -10.97 2.89 -9.47
CA ALA A 153 -12.18 3.49 -8.93
C ALA A 153 -13.29 2.44 -8.78
N GLU A 154 -14.23 2.68 -7.86
CA GLU A 154 -15.43 1.89 -7.66
C GLU A 154 -16.66 2.80 -7.69
N TYR A 155 -17.77 2.33 -8.27
CA TYR A 155 -19.06 2.99 -8.25
C TYR A 155 -20.02 2.22 -7.37
N ASP A 156 -20.68 2.87 -6.41
CA ASP A 156 -21.67 2.23 -5.54
C ASP A 156 -22.87 3.14 -5.28
N GLU A 157 -24.06 2.66 -5.59
CA GLU A 157 -25.36 3.30 -5.30
C GLU A 157 -26.24 2.46 -4.36
N GLY A 158 -25.69 1.37 -3.79
CA GLY A 158 -26.42 0.37 -3.01
C GLY A 158 -26.71 0.78 -1.56
N GLY A 159 -27.97 1.00 -1.20
CA GLY A 159 -28.39 1.35 0.17
C GLY A 159 -28.18 2.81 0.55
N ALA A 160 -28.20 3.13 1.85
CA ALA A 160 -27.95 4.48 2.34
C ALA A 160 -26.49 4.89 2.22
N ILE A 161 -26.23 6.19 2.07
CA ILE A 161 -24.87 6.73 1.89
C ILE A 161 -23.93 6.34 3.04
N GLY A 162 -24.37 6.35 4.27
CA GLY A 162 -23.56 5.97 5.43
C GLY A 162 -23.07 4.51 5.33
N ARG A 163 -23.92 3.56 4.86
CA ARG A 163 -23.52 2.17 4.64
C ARG A 163 -22.50 2.02 3.51
N ARG A 164 -22.59 2.86 2.48
CA ARG A 164 -21.61 2.88 1.37
C ARG A 164 -20.25 3.35 1.85
N TYR A 165 -20.20 4.39 2.67
CA TYR A 165 -18.94 4.81 3.31
C TYR A 165 -18.35 3.69 4.16
N ARG A 166 -19.16 2.99 4.98
CA ARG A 166 -18.68 1.88 5.82
C ARG A 166 -18.05 0.76 4.98
N ARG A 167 -18.68 0.34 3.87
CA ARG A 167 -18.11 -0.66 2.96
C ARG A 167 -16.75 -0.22 2.39
N GLN A 168 -16.62 1.05 2.04
CA GLN A 168 -15.36 1.59 1.52
C GLN A 168 -14.30 1.70 2.62
N ASP A 169 -14.66 2.09 3.83
CA ASP A 169 -13.77 2.10 4.97
C ASP A 169 -13.26 0.67 5.29
N GLU A 170 -14.14 -0.33 5.26
CA GLU A 170 -13.82 -1.75 5.50
C GLU A 170 -12.83 -2.35 4.49
N ILE A 171 -12.91 -1.98 3.23
CA ILE A 171 -11.96 -2.45 2.20
C ILE A 171 -10.72 -1.57 2.04
N GLY A 172 -10.66 -0.48 2.82
CA GLY A 172 -9.49 0.39 2.87
C GLY A 172 -9.41 1.45 1.77
N THR A 173 -10.52 1.79 1.10
CA THR A 173 -10.55 2.87 0.10
C THR A 173 -10.23 4.21 0.75
N PRO A 174 -9.15 4.92 0.35
CA PRO A 174 -8.72 6.14 1.03
C PRO A 174 -9.64 7.33 0.81
N TRP A 175 -10.33 7.41 -0.32
CA TRP A 175 -11.20 8.55 -0.64
C TRP A 175 -12.55 8.12 -1.18
N ALA A 176 -13.58 8.88 -0.79
CA ALA A 176 -14.93 8.72 -1.33
C ALA A 176 -15.44 10.06 -1.89
N VAL A 177 -15.90 10.01 -3.13
CA VAL A 177 -16.50 11.14 -3.85
C VAL A 177 -18.00 11.02 -3.77
N THR A 178 -18.67 12.05 -3.25
CA THR A 178 -20.14 12.09 -3.19
C THR A 178 -20.68 13.12 -4.16
N ILE A 179 -21.61 12.67 -4.99
CA ILE A 179 -22.38 13.48 -5.92
C ILE A 179 -23.70 13.83 -5.22
N ASP A 180 -23.96 15.11 -5.01
CA ASP A 180 -25.13 15.65 -4.33
C ASP A 180 -25.91 16.65 -5.21
N HIS A 181 -26.94 17.32 -4.68
CA HIS A 181 -27.71 18.32 -5.41
C HIS A 181 -26.88 19.52 -5.88
N GLN A 182 -25.91 19.96 -5.07
CA GLN A 182 -25.01 21.06 -5.42
C GLN A 182 -24.14 20.69 -6.62
N SER A 183 -23.72 19.42 -6.71
CA SER A 183 -22.89 18.89 -7.81
C SER A 183 -23.53 19.07 -9.19
N LEU A 184 -24.86 19.01 -9.27
CA LEU A 184 -25.63 19.20 -10.51
C LEU A 184 -25.61 20.66 -10.98
N GLY A 185 -25.50 21.61 -10.04
CA GLY A 185 -25.55 23.05 -10.35
C GLY A 185 -24.17 23.64 -10.64
N ASP A 186 -23.18 23.35 -9.79
CA ASP A 186 -21.87 24.01 -9.82
C ASP A 186 -20.72 23.09 -10.28
N ARG A 187 -21.01 21.84 -10.63
CA ARG A 187 -20.03 20.83 -11.05
C ARG A 187 -18.90 20.61 -10.03
N THR A 188 -19.21 20.70 -8.74
CA THR A 188 -18.30 20.31 -7.66
C THR A 188 -18.79 19.04 -6.96
N VAL A 189 -17.90 18.31 -6.31
CA VAL A 189 -18.21 17.08 -5.56
C VAL A 189 -17.64 17.17 -4.16
N THR A 190 -18.20 16.42 -3.23
CA THR A 190 -17.59 16.25 -1.90
C THR A 190 -16.57 15.12 -1.98
N LEU A 191 -15.31 15.40 -1.62
CA LEU A 191 -14.24 14.43 -1.43
C LEU A 191 -14.04 14.20 0.06
N ARG A 192 -14.32 12.97 0.53
CA ARG A 192 -14.15 12.54 1.93
C ARG A 192 -12.87 11.73 2.06
N ASP A 193 -12.08 12.03 3.06
CA ASP A 193 -10.92 11.25 3.46
C ASP A 193 -11.31 10.17 4.49
N ARG A 194 -10.84 8.92 4.29
CA ARG A 194 -11.13 7.76 5.15
C ARG A 194 -10.62 7.93 6.58
N ASP A 195 -9.42 8.49 6.71
CA ASP A 195 -8.70 8.51 7.98
C ASP A 195 -9.11 9.67 8.87
N SER A 196 -9.14 10.88 8.31
CA SER A 196 -9.48 12.10 9.02
C SER A 196 -10.99 12.39 9.06
N LEU A 197 -11.77 11.72 8.18
CA LEU A 197 -13.20 11.99 7.93
C LEU A 197 -13.49 13.38 7.37
N GLN A 198 -12.47 14.18 7.13
CA GLN A 198 -12.62 15.50 6.57
C GLN A 198 -13.23 15.44 5.17
N GLN A 199 -14.04 16.42 4.87
CA GLN A 199 -14.71 16.57 3.58
C GLN A 199 -14.38 17.93 3.00
N ILE A 200 -14.01 17.94 1.72
CA ILE A 200 -13.74 19.17 0.98
C ILE A 200 -14.55 19.18 -0.33
N ARG A 201 -14.80 20.36 -0.86
CA ARG A 201 -15.39 20.50 -2.22
C ARG A 201 -14.29 20.60 -3.25
N VAL A 202 -14.43 19.81 -4.33
CA VAL A 202 -13.47 19.76 -5.45
C VAL A 202 -14.25 19.84 -6.76
N GLY A 203 -13.76 20.62 -7.71
CA GLY A 203 -14.33 20.67 -9.07
C GLY A 203 -14.19 19.32 -9.78
N ILE A 204 -15.23 18.87 -10.48
CA ILE A 204 -15.21 17.57 -11.19
C ILE A 204 -14.02 17.51 -12.15
N ASP A 205 -13.74 18.60 -12.85
CA ASP A 205 -12.67 18.67 -13.84
C ASP A 205 -11.24 18.61 -13.21
N GLN A 206 -11.12 18.90 -11.90
CA GLN A 206 -9.87 18.87 -11.13
C GLN A 206 -9.70 17.59 -10.31
N LEU A 207 -10.76 16.78 -10.20
CA LEU A 207 -10.82 15.67 -9.27
C LEU A 207 -9.74 14.61 -9.53
N GLY A 208 -9.50 14.27 -10.79
CA GLY A 208 -8.46 13.29 -11.15
C GLY A 208 -7.08 13.76 -10.73
N ASP A 209 -6.75 15.02 -10.97
CA ASP A 209 -5.46 15.62 -10.58
C ASP A 209 -5.30 15.66 -9.07
N GLU A 210 -6.37 15.99 -8.34
CA GLU A 210 -6.37 16.00 -6.87
C GLU A 210 -6.13 14.60 -6.29
N ILE A 211 -6.77 13.55 -6.83
CA ILE A 211 -6.53 12.16 -6.39
C ILE A 211 -5.10 11.72 -6.68
N GLU A 212 -4.59 11.98 -7.90
CA GLU A 212 -3.20 11.62 -8.24
C GLU A 212 -2.17 12.39 -7.39
N LYS A 213 -2.43 13.65 -7.09
CA LYS A 213 -1.60 14.45 -6.19
C LYS A 213 -1.54 13.80 -4.81
N ARG A 214 -2.69 13.45 -4.23
CA ARG A 214 -2.78 12.80 -2.91
C ARG A 214 -2.09 11.44 -2.88
N LEU A 215 -2.11 10.66 -3.97
CA LEU A 215 -1.38 9.40 -4.07
C LEU A 215 0.15 9.57 -3.99
N ARG A 216 0.68 10.75 -4.35
CA ARG A 216 2.12 11.06 -4.31
C ARG A 216 2.53 11.75 -3.00
N GLU A 217 1.58 12.25 -2.22
CA GLU A 217 1.87 12.91 -0.94
C GLU A 217 2.33 11.88 0.10
N PRO A 218 3.25 12.29 1.01
CA PRO A 218 3.61 11.43 2.13
C PRO A 218 2.37 11.10 2.97
N TRP A 219 2.12 9.81 3.15
CA TRP A 219 1.06 9.35 4.04
C TRP A 219 1.65 8.78 5.32
N ARG A 220 1.00 9.01 6.42
CA ARG A 220 1.34 8.44 7.72
C ARG A 220 0.10 7.76 8.30
N SER A 221 0.28 6.54 8.78
CA SER A 221 -0.81 5.82 9.42
C SER A 221 -1.32 6.59 10.64
N PRO A 222 -2.64 6.82 10.77
CA PRO A 222 -3.21 7.41 11.98
C PRO A 222 -2.89 6.65 13.25
N LYS A 223 -2.60 5.35 13.13
CA LYS A 223 -2.19 4.48 14.26
C LYS A 223 -0.78 4.80 14.80
N LEU A 224 -0.02 5.65 14.12
CA LEU A 224 1.30 6.14 14.57
C LEU A 224 1.22 7.43 15.41
N SER A 225 0.03 7.95 15.63
CA SER A 225 -0.18 9.20 16.39
C SER A 225 -0.50 8.97 17.87
N GLU A 226 -0.44 7.74 18.35
CA GLU A 226 -0.62 7.36 19.76
C GLU A 226 0.73 7.06 20.45
#